data_cafaf36519cdbefc3cc1ca7b72efa4c1
#
_entry.id   cafaf36519cdbefc3cc1ca7b72efa4c1
#
_cell.length_a   1.000
_cell.length_b   1.000
_cell.length_c   1.000
_cell.angle_alpha   90.00
_cell.angle_beta   90.00
_cell.angle_gamma   90.00
#
_symmetry.space_group_name_H-M   'P 1'
#
loop_
_entity.id
_entity.type
_entity.pdbx_description
1 polymer ?
#
loop_
_entity_poly.entity_id
_entity_poly.type
_entity_poly.pdbx_seq_one_letter_code
_entity_poly.pdbx_strand_id
1 'polypeptide(L)'
;MDTAHAAVIDTATEAAAHWLCAQIRFGGRFEYGYGADGVAMQRYNVARHAGALYALAQWHGRAPSALCSRTWDAASRYLATACVRAVPGRTDHFALWGDPEGHPLEAKLGAAGLALAAWCGMDPIQGWRPPDAILSAIGGFILGLQDEQGHFVSKYHATKGPLTHWDSLYYPGEAALGLTRLYAVDANPDWLDGAERALLHLARKRRHSGRCEPDHWALLATEALWPYAMERQQLVDHALMIVDTMLAEQQPSGALSRCGRTTPTTTRLEGMLAVRALLPPGHAATRALERALPQAIAYTLQACVSSGAHAGAVQRAPSNAIDSKAGELRIDYAQHAMSAWMAWRDGATPVPSRG
;
A
#
# COMPACT_ATOMS: atom_id res chain seq x y z
N MET A 1 5.71 -10.98 -22.63
CA MET A 1 6.29 -11.73 -21.47
C MET A 1 6.23 -13.21 -21.83
N ASP A 2 7.34 -13.93 -21.70
CA ASP A 2 7.40 -15.36 -21.90
C ASP A 2 6.53 -16.09 -20.85
N THR A 3 5.85 -17.17 -21.26
CA THR A 3 4.96 -17.97 -20.39
C THR A 3 5.69 -18.54 -19.18
N ALA A 4 6.96 -18.90 -19.32
CA ALA A 4 7.79 -19.40 -18.21
C ALA A 4 8.03 -18.31 -17.14
N HIS A 5 8.33 -17.08 -17.53
CA HIS A 5 8.48 -15.96 -16.61
C HIS A 5 7.17 -15.63 -15.88
N ALA A 6 6.06 -15.70 -16.59
CA ALA A 6 4.74 -15.50 -16.01
C ALA A 6 4.45 -16.51 -14.89
N ALA A 7 4.72 -17.80 -15.13
CA ALA A 7 4.51 -18.87 -14.15
C ALA A 7 5.36 -18.70 -12.88
N VAL A 8 6.62 -18.24 -13.02
CA VAL A 8 7.50 -17.96 -11.86
C VAL A 8 6.90 -16.89 -10.96
N ILE A 9 6.38 -15.80 -11.55
CA ILE A 9 5.77 -14.71 -10.80
C ILE A 9 4.49 -15.16 -10.11
N ASP A 10 3.64 -15.93 -10.81
CA ASP A 10 2.40 -16.47 -10.25
C ASP A 10 2.70 -17.38 -9.04
N THR A 11 3.67 -18.30 -9.18
CA THR A 11 4.12 -19.17 -8.09
C THR A 11 4.67 -18.39 -6.90
N ALA A 12 5.51 -17.36 -7.16
CA ALA A 12 6.06 -16.52 -6.11
C ALA A 12 4.95 -15.71 -5.38
N THR A 13 3.97 -15.19 -6.13
CA THR A 13 2.84 -14.45 -5.57
C THR A 13 1.97 -15.33 -4.68
N GLU A 14 1.63 -16.53 -5.15
CA GLU A 14 0.86 -17.52 -4.39
C GLU A 14 1.59 -17.95 -3.11
N ALA A 15 2.88 -18.24 -3.21
CA ALA A 15 3.70 -18.60 -2.05
C ALA A 15 3.76 -17.47 -1.02
N ALA A 16 3.89 -16.20 -1.47
CA ALA A 16 3.89 -15.04 -0.58
C ALA A 16 2.51 -14.81 0.07
N ALA A 17 1.42 -15.05 -0.65
CA ALA A 17 0.06 -15.00 -0.10
C ALA A 17 -0.16 -16.07 0.96
N HIS A 18 0.26 -17.30 0.72
CA HIS A 18 0.19 -18.39 1.69
C HIS A 18 1.05 -18.10 2.93
N TRP A 19 2.27 -17.60 2.75
CA TRP A 19 3.11 -17.20 3.88
C TRP A 19 2.44 -16.08 4.69
N LEU A 20 1.89 -15.06 4.04
CA LEU A 20 1.20 -13.95 4.72
C LEU A 20 -0.02 -14.45 5.50
N CYS A 21 -0.80 -15.37 4.94
CA CYS A 21 -1.91 -16.02 5.63
C CYS A 21 -1.44 -16.81 6.86
N ALA A 22 -0.30 -17.46 6.80
CA ALA A 22 0.27 -18.20 7.91
C ALA A 22 0.78 -17.31 9.07
N GLN A 23 0.92 -16.00 8.84
CA GLN A 23 1.34 -15.07 9.90
C GLN A 23 0.20 -14.67 10.84
N ILE A 24 -1.04 -15.13 10.62
CA ILE A 24 -2.14 -14.82 11.51
C ILE A 24 -2.01 -15.58 12.84
N ARG A 25 -2.09 -14.87 13.95
CA ARG A 25 -2.13 -15.45 15.31
C ARG A 25 -3.56 -15.67 15.80
N PHE A 26 -3.68 -16.44 16.87
CA PHE A 26 -4.97 -16.55 17.58
C PHE A 26 -5.51 -15.14 17.92
N GLY A 27 -6.77 -14.89 17.63
CA GLY A 27 -7.40 -13.58 17.79
C GLY A 27 -7.31 -12.65 16.58
N GLY A 28 -6.59 -13.01 15.51
CA GLY A 28 -6.58 -12.27 14.25
C GLY A 28 -5.46 -11.23 14.08
N ARG A 29 -4.57 -11.11 15.08
CA ARG A 29 -3.37 -10.26 14.98
C ARG A 29 -2.33 -10.92 14.08
N PHE A 30 -1.73 -10.16 13.14
CA PHE A 30 -0.58 -10.65 12.40
C PHE A 30 0.70 -10.69 13.25
N GLU A 31 1.49 -11.74 13.07
CA GLU A 31 2.92 -11.70 13.43
C GLU A 31 3.60 -10.60 12.61
N TYR A 32 4.36 -9.74 13.29
CA TYR A 32 5.00 -8.61 12.62
C TYR A 32 6.10 -9.04 11.64
N GLY A 33 6.86 -10.05 12.02
CA GLY A 33 7.97 -10.58 11.25
C GLY A 33 9.02 -11.28 12.09
N TYR A 34 10.13 -11.60 11.47
CA TYR A 34 11.23 -12.35 12.06
C TYR A 34 12.57 -11.64 11.79
N GLY A 35 13.44 -11.62 12.78
CA GLY A 35 14.81 -11.17 12.62
C GLY A 35 15.59 -12.04 11.64
N ALA A 36 16.76 -11.58 11.21
CA ALA A 36 17.66 -12.38 10.38
C ALA A 36 18.15 -13.68 11.09
N ASP A 37 18.01 -13.75 12.40
CA ASP A 37 18.24 -14.89 13.26
C ASP A 37 17.05 -15.87 13.34
N GLY A 38 15.96 -15.56 12.65
CA GLY A 38 14.71 -16.34 12.66
C GLY A 38 13.84 -16.13 13.91
N VAL A 39 14.22 -15.22 14.82
CA VAL A 39 13.44 -14.94 16.03
C VAL A 39 12.27 -14.01 15.71
N ALA A 40 11.05 -14.35 16.18
CA ALA A 40 9.86 -13.55 16.01
C ALA A 40 10.01 -12.16 16.68
N MET A 41 9.68 -11.11 15.96
CA MET A 41 9.73 -9.74 16.45
C MET A 41 8.53 -9.45 17.33
N GLN A 42 8.76 -9.15 18.61
CA GLN A 42 7.69 -8.76 19.54
C GLN A 42 7.23 -7.32 19.26
N ARG A 43 6.52 -7.12 18.14
CA ARG A 43 6.04 -5.82 17.68
C ARG A 43 4.66 -5.95 17.06
N TYR A 44 3.97 -4.81 16.95
CA TYR A 44 2.77 -4.65 16.15
C TYR A 44 2.80 -3.28 15.48
N ASN A 45 2.20 -3.17 14.30
CA ASN A 45 2.02 -1.89 13.62
C ASN A 45 0.70 -1.91 12.85
N VAL A 46 -0.23 -1.05 13.26
CA VAL A 46 -1.58 -0.97 12.70
C VAL A 46 -1.58 -0.68 11.19
N ALA A 47 -0.69 0.18 10.70
CA ALA A 47 -0.59 0.46 9.26
C ALA A 47 -0.12 -0.77 8.46
N ARG A 48 0.84 -1.55 8.99
CA ARG A 48 1.27 -2.80 8.33
C ARG A 48 0.22 -3.88 8.37
N HIS A 49 -0.56 -3.95 9.45
CA HIS A 49 -1.72 -4.85 9.51
C HIS A 49 -2.74 -4.48 8.42
N ALA A 50 -3.10 -3.20 8.31
CA ALA A 50 -4.00 -2.71 7.27
C ALA A 50 -3.44 -2.94 5.86
N GLY A 51 -2.13 -2.72 5.66
CA GLY A 51 -1.45 -2.99 4.39
C GLY A 51 -1.44 -4.48 4.02
N ALA A 52 -1.24 -5.37 5.00
CA ALA A 52 -1.35 -6.82 4.76
C ALA A 52 -2.77 -7.21 4.31
N LEU A 53 -3.80 -6.64 4.94
CA LEU A 53 -5.19 -6.81 4.50
C LEU A 53 -5.39 -6.27 3.07
N TYR A 54 -4.83 -5.10 2.74
CA TYR A 54 -4.93 -4.56 1.38
C TYR A 54 -4.37 -5.51 0.31
N ALA A 55 -3.21 -6.12 0.55
CA ALA A 55 -2.65 -7.12 -0.36
C ALA A 55 -3.48 -8.41 -0.43
N LEU A 56 -4.04 -8.86 0.70
CA LEU A 56 -4.92 -10.03 0.74
C LEU A 56 -6.25 -9.77 0.01
N ALA A 57 -6.81 -8.56 0.05
CA ALA A 57 -7.98 -8.21 -0.75
C ALA A 57 -7.69 -8.32 -2.26
N GLN A 58 -6.55 -7.77 -2.70
CA GLN A 58 -6.11 -7.89 -4.10
C GLN A 58 -5.90 -9.35 -4.52
N TRP A 59 -5.26 -10.15 -3.67
CA TRP A 59 -5.04 -11.57 -3.94
C TRP A 59 -6.36 -12.36 -3.98
N HIS A 60 -7.25 -12.13 -3.03
CA HIS A 60 -8.54 -12.81 -2.98
C HIS A 60 -9.39 -12.56 -4.23
N GLY A 61 -9.36 -11.35 -4.77
CA GLY A 61 -10.03 -11.03 -6.03
C GLY A 61 -9.52 -11.80 -7.25
N ARG A 62 -8.29 -12.35 -7.19
CA ARG A 62 -7.68 -13.15 -8.27
C ARG A 62 -7.77 -14.66 -8.04
N ALA A 63 -7.52 -15.09 -6.82
CA ALA A 63 -7.43 -16.50 -6.43
C ALA A 63 -8.17 -16.70 -5.10
N PRO A 64 -9.51 -16.68 -5.11
CA PRO A 64 -10.31 -16.93 -3.91
C PRO A 64 -9.97 -18.28 -3.29
N SER A 65 -9.71 -18.30 -1.98
CA SER A 65 -9.46 -19.53 -1.25
C SER A 65 -10.01 -19.46 0.18
N ALA A 66 -10.42 -20.61 0.71
CA ALA A 66 -10.91 -20.69 2.08
C ALA A 66 -9.85 -20.26 3.13
N LEU A 67 -8.56 -20.46 2.83
CA LEU A 67 -7.47 -20.00 3.69
C LEU A 67 -7.44 -18.47 3.72
N CYS A 68 -7.43 -17.82 2.56
CA CYS A 68 -7.42 -16.37 2.46
C CYS A 68 -8.66 -15.75 3.10
N SER A 69 -9.86 -16.29 2.86
CA SER A 69 -11.10 -15.77 3.47
C SER A 69 -11.07 -15.85 5.00
N ARG A 70 -10.66 -17.00 5.58
CA ARG A 70 -10.55 -17.13 7.04
C ARG A 70 -9.52 -16.17 7.64
N THR A 71 -8.37 -16.02 6.98
CA THR A 71 -7.33 -15.07 7.42
C THR A 71 -7.83 -13.64 7.35
N TRP A 72 -8.47 -13.28 6.23
CA TRP A 72 -9.11 -11.99 6.05
C TRP A 72 -10.09 -11.68 7.17
N ASP A 73 -11.04 -12.58 7.42
CA ASP A 73 -12.08 -12.38 8.44
C ASP A 73 -11.47 -12.19 9.84
N ALA A 74 -10.51 -13.01 10.21
CA ALA A 74 -9.86 -12.93 11.52
C ALA A 74 -9.07 -11.61 11.66
N ALA A 75 -8.26 -11.25 10.67
CA ALA A 75 -7.43 -10.05 10.70
C ALA A 75 -8.27 -8.77 10.60
N SER A 76 -9.31 -8.76 9.76
CA SER A 76 -10.22 -7.63 9.59
C SER A 76 -11.01 -7.36 10.88
N ARG A 77 -11.53 -8.41 11.54
CA ARG A 77 -12.21 -8.29 12.84
C ARG A 77 -11.26 -7.80 13.93
N TYR A 78 -10.04 -8.33 14.00
CA TYR A 78 -9.04 -7.83 14.95
C TYR A 78 -8.77 -6.33 14.74
N LEU A 79 -8.50 -5.91 13.50
CA LEU A 79 -8.23 -4.50 13.21
C LEU A 79 -9.40 -3.60 13.62
N ALA A 80 -10.62 -4.02 13.31
CA ALA A 80 -11.83 -3.26 13.65
C ALA A 80 -12.08 -3.20 15.17
N THR A 81 -11.92 -4.32 15.90
CA THR A 81 -12.25 -4.37 17.33
C THR A 81 -11.15 -3.83 18.23
N ALA A 82 -9.87 -4.05 17.86
CA ALA A 82 -8.73 -3.62 18.68
C ALA A 82 -8.28 -2.19 18.37
N CYS A 83 -8.39 -1.74 17.13
CA CYS A 83 -7.79 -0.48 16.70
C CYS A 83 -8.79 0.62 16.33
N VAL A 84 -10.02 0.30 15.91
CA VAL A 84 -11.03 1.31 15.56
C VAL A 84 -11.76 1.78 16.81
N ARG A 85 -11.69 3.08 17.11
CA ARG A 85 -12.41 3.72 18.22
C ARG A 85 -12.81 5.13 17.83
N ALA A 86 -13.87 5.65 18.48
CA ALA A 86 -14.31 7.02 18.32
C ALA A 86 -13.19 8.01 18.66
N VAL A 87 -13.16 9.12 17.97
CA VAL A 87 -12.28 10.25 18.28
C VAL A 87 -12.84 10.98 19.51
N PRO A 88 -12.03 11.26 20.54
CA PRO A 88 -12.50 11.96 21.73
C PRO A 88 -13.21 13.28 21.38
N GLY A 89 -14.42 13.46 21.91
CA GLY A 89 -15.25 14.64 21.65
C GLY A 89 -15.97 14.67 20.31
N ARG A 90 -15.84 13.61 19.47
CA ARG A 90 -16.50 13.49 18.15
C ARG A 90 -17.13 12.10 18.01
N THR A 91 -18.44 12.04 18.12
CA THR A 91 -19.17 10.76 18.06
C THR A 91 -19.37 10.24 16.65
N ASP A 92 -19.20 11.09 15.66
CA ASP A 92 -19.35 10.86 14.22
C ASP A 92 -18.03 10.48 13.49
N HIS A 93 -16.90 10.48 14.21
CA HIS A 93 -15.59 10.18 13.67
C HIS A 93 -14.94 9.01 14.39
N PHE A 94 -14.43 8.05 13.62
CA PHE A 94 -13.66 6.92 14.12
C PHE A 94 -12.26 6.94 13.52
N ALA A 95 -11.27 6.61 14.34
CA ALA A 95 -9.88 6.56 13.92
C ALA A 95 -9.26 5.19 14.16
N LEU A 96 -8.21 4.87 13.40
CA LEU A 96 -7.37 3.72 13.69
C LEU A 96 -6.25 4.14 14.63
N TRP A 97 -6.44 3.76 15.89
CA TRP A 97 -5.49 4.02 16.95
C TRP A 97 -4.30 3.06 16.85
N GLY A 98 -3.16 3.57 17.24
CA GLY A 98 -1.91 2.84 17.10
C GLY A 98 -1.84 1.61 17.99
N ASP A 99 -0.63 1.06 18.03
CA ASP A 99 -0.32 -0.14 18.79
C ASP A 99 -0.85 -0.07 20.22
N PRO A 100 -1.77 -0.98 20.63
CA PRO A 100 -2.24 -1.02 22.01
C PRO A 100 -1.13 -1.19 23.06
N GLU A 101 0.01 -1.77 22.65
CA GLU A 101 1.16 -2.03 23.52
C GLU A 101 2.21 -0.89 23.48
N GLY A 102 2.24 -0.08 22.40
CA GLY A 102 3.25 0.97 22.21
C GLY A 102 2.69 2.39 22.26
N HIS A 103 1.79 2.73 21.33
CA HIS A 103 1.25 4.08 21.18
C HIS A 103 -0.29 4.10 21.11
N PRO A 104 -1.00 3.63 22.15
CA PRO A 104 -2.45 3.46 22.10
C PRO A 104 -3.23 4.77 21.96
N LEU A 105 -2.58 5.91 22.23
CA LEU A 105 -3.20 7.24 22.18
C LEU A 105 -2.95 7.99 20.87
N GLU A 106 -2.21 7.41 19.92
CA GLU A 106 -1.96 8.00 18.61
C GLU A 106 -2.75 7.31 17.52
N ALA A 107 -3.54 8.05 16.77
CA ALA A 107 -4.12 7.61 15.51
C ALA A 107 -3.24 8.07 14.34
N LYS A 108 -3.09 7.19 13.34
CA LYS A 108 -2.25 7.43 12.16
C LYS A 108 -3.13 7.57 10.94
N LEU A 109 -3.00 8.70 10.23
CA LEU A 109 -3.70 8.98 8.99
C LEU A 109 -3.55 7.83 7.97
N GLY A 110 -2.32 7.37 7.73
CA GLY A 110 -2.06 6.31 6.76
C GLY A 110 -2.68 4.96 7.13
N ALA A 111 -2.76 4.63 8.43
CA ALA A 111 -3.44 3.42 8.87
C ALA A 111 -4.93 3.47 8.54
N ALA A 112 -5.58 4.64 8.71
CA ALA A 112 -6.98 4.85 8.35
C ALA A 112 -7.18 4.70 6.84
N GLY A 113 -6.32 5.32 6.02
CA GLY A 113 -6.36 5.20 4.57
C GLY A 113 -6.19 3.76 4.07
N LEU A 114 -5.19 3.03 4.57
CA LEU A 114 -4.95 1.64 4.20
C LEU A 114 -6.08 0.70 4.64
N ALA A 115 -6.67 0.92 5.82
CA ALA A 115 -7.81 0.14 6.27
C ALA A 115 -9.03 0.34 5.36
N LEU A 116 -9.34 1.59 4.99
CA LEU A 116 -10.39 1.87 4.00
C LEU A 116 -10.06 1.23 2.64
N ALA A 117 -8.82 1.36 2.15
CA ALA A 117 -8.42 0.77 0.89
C ALA A 117 -8.58 -0.77 0.88
N ALA A 118 -8.28 -1.42 2.02
CA ALA A 118 -8.47 -2.86 2.19
C ALA A 118 -9.95 -3.23 2.26
N TRP A 119 -10.71 -2.62 3.18
CA TRP A 119 -12.12 -2.98 3.43
C TRP A 119 -13.04 -2.65 2.26
N CYS A 120 -12.83 -1.51 1.59
CA CYS A 120 -13.60 -1.15 0.40
C CYS A 120 -13.15 -1.90 -0.86
N GLY A 121 -11.96 -2.49 -0.86
CA GLY A 121 -11.45 -3.34 -1.94
C GLY A 121 -11.89 -4.80 -1.88
N MET A 122 -12.46 -5.25 -0.74
CA MET A 122 -12.99 -6.60 -0.56
C MET A 122 -14.49 -6.62 -0.83
N ASP A 123 -14.93 -7.57 -1.65
CA ASP A 123 -16.35 -7.83 -1.83
C ASP A 123 -16.97 -8.28 -0.48
N PRO A 124 -17.99 -7.58 0.04
CA PRO A 124 -18.61 -7.90 1.32
C PRO A 124 -19.29 -9.29 1.36
N ILE A 125 -19.59 -9.89 0.20
CA ILE A 125 -20.08 -11.27 0.11
C ILE A 125 -18.95 -12.28 0.35
N GLN A 126 -17.72 -11.91 0.01
CA GLN A 126 -16.55 -12.77 0.04
C GLN A 126 -15.73 -12.66 1.33
N GLY A 127 -15.85 -11.55 2.07
CA GLY A 127 -15.10 -11.33 3.28
C GLY A 127 -15.74 -10.29 4.21
N TRP A 128 -15.60 -10.51 5.52
CA TRP A 128 -16.14 -9.60 6.52
C TRP A 128 -15.43 -8.25 6.51
N ARG A 129 -16.18 -7.17 6.62
CA ARG A 129 -15.70 -5.81 6.86
C ARG A 129 -16.60 -5.06 7.84
N PRO A 130 -16.16 -3.94 8.45
CA PRO A 130 -17.03 -3.09 9.24
C PRO A 130 -18.24 -2.59 8.45
N PRO A 131 -19.35 -2.27 9.14
CA PRO A 131 -20.51 -1.61 8.51
C PRO A 131 -20.13 -0.30 7.81
N ASP A 132 -20.83 0.06 6.74
CA ASP A 132 -20.59 1.26 5.93
C ASP A 132 -20.52 2.54 6.78
N ALA A 133 -21.38 2.67 7.79
CA ALA A 133 -21.36 3.80 8.72
C ALA A 133 -20.02 3.97 9.46
N ILE A 134 -19.33 2.88 9.78
CA ILE A 134 -17.98 2.92 10.39
C ILE A 134 -16.94 3.33 9.36
N LEU A 135 -17.07 2.83 8.12
CA LEU A 135 -16.15 3.21 7.03
C LEU A 135 -16.27 4.71 6.73
N SER A 136 -17.50 5.22 6.59
CA SER A 136 -17.76 6.65 6.37
C SER A 136 -17.29 7.51 7.56
N ALA A 137 -17.43 7.04 8.81
CA ALA A 137 -16.91 7.74 9.98
C ALA A 137 -15.36 7.78 10.03
N ILE A 138 -14.68 6.76 9.49
CA ILE A 138 -13.22 6.78 9.29
C ILE A 138 -12.85 7.77 8.16
N GLY A 139 -13.62 7.81 7.07
CA GLY A 139 -13.48 8.82 6.01
C GLY A 139 -13.62 10.24 6.57
N GLY A 140 -14.63 10.48 7.41
CA GLY A 140 -14.83 11.75 8.11
C GLY A 140 -13.64 12.14 8.99
N PHE A 141 -13.02 11.19 9.70
CA PHE A 141 -11.79 11.43 10.44
C PHE A 141 -10.64 11.85 9.52
N ILE A 142 -10.46 11.18 8.39
CA ILE A 142 -9.42 11.54 7.41
C ILE A 142 -9.64 12.96 6.91
N LEU A 143 -10.84 13.32 6.45
CA LEU A 143 -11.15 14.69 6.00
C LEU A 143 -11.01 15.72 7.11
N GLY A 144 -11.31 15.36 8.35
CA GLY A 144 -11.11 16.22 9.52
C GLY A 144 -9.64 16.54 9.84
N LEU A 145 -8.69 15.83 9.23
CA LEU A 145 -7.25 16.12 9.31
C LEU A 145 -6.72 16.91 8.10
N GLN A 146 -7.59 17.26 7.14
CA GLN A 146 -7.20 18.01 5.95
C GLN A 146 -7.50 19.51 6.12
N ASP A 147 -6.54 20.35 5.76
CA ASP A 147 -6.76 21.78 5.68
C ASP A 147 -7.33 22.23 4.32
N GLU A 148 -7.66 23.52 4.18
CA GLU A 148 -8.22 24.12 2.96
C GLU A 148 -7.28 24.01 1.76
N GLN A 149 -5.97 23.92 1.97
CA GLN A 149 -4.97 23.77 0.92
C GLN A 149 -4.74 22.32 0.48
N GLY A 150 -5.41 21.37 1.15
CA GLY A 150 -5.31 19.93 0.89
C GLY A 150 -4.19 19.21 1.65
N HIS A 151 -3.48 19.90 2.56
CA HIS A 151 -2.48 19.28 3.41
C HIS A 151 -3.15 18.44 4.49
N PHE A 152 -2.62 17.24 4.73
CA PHE A 152 -3.05 16.37 5.80
C PHE A 152 -2.09 16.40 7.00
N VAL A 153 -2.66 16.56 8.19
CA VAL A 153 -1.92 16.24 9.42
C VAL A 153 -1.78 14.72 9.55
N SER A 154 -0.56 14.25 9.70
CA SER A 154 -0.22 12.81 9.62
C SER A 154 -0.61 12.00 10.84
N LYS A 155 -0.78 12.62 12.01
CA LYS A 155 -1.10 11.95 13.27
C LYS A 155 -2.08 12.77 14.12
N TYR A 156 -2.88 12.04 14.91
CA TYR A 156 -3.78 12.61 15.91
C TYR A 156 -3.55 11.96 17.26
N HIS A 157 -3.44 12.74 18.33
CA HIS A 157 -3.29 12.24 19.70
C HIS A 157 -4.60 12.42 20.48
N ALA A 158 -5.02 11.41 21.23
CA ALA A 158 -6.31 11.37 21.92
C ALA A 158 -6.59 12.56 22.84
N THR A 159 -5.55 13.14 23.46
CA THR A 159 -5.66 14.26 24.40
C THR A 159 -5.10 15.58 23.87
N LYS A 160 -4.22 15.54 22.85
CA LYS A 160 -3.55 16.72 22.31
C LYS A 160 -4.13 17.17 20.96
N GLY A 161 -5.00 16.35 20.34
CA GLY A 161 -5.50 16.61 19.01
C GLY A 161 -4.47 16.37 17.88
N PRO A 162 -4.59 17.07 16.76
CA PRO A 162 -3.69 16.93 15.61
C PRO A 162 -2.23 17.23 15.98
N LEU A 163 -1.29 16.38 15.55
CA LEU A 163 0.15 16.55 15.79
C LEU A 163 0.81 17.16 14.54
N THR A 164 0.96 18.47 14.52
CA THR A 164 1.40 19.25 13.34
C THR A 164 2.93 19.33 13.15
N HIS A 165 3.70 18.79 14.08
CA HIS A 165 5.16 18.89 14.06
C HIS A 165 5.86 17.79 13.26
N TRP A 166 5.11 16.87 12.67
CA TRP A 166 5.64 15.73 11.93
C TRP A 166 4.73 15.33 10.76
N ASP A 167 5.29 15.29 9.58
CA ASP A 167 4.63 14.84 8.36
C ASP A 167 5.21 13.51 7.87
N SER A 168 4.33 12.62 7.45
CA SER A 168 4.71 11.38 6.75
C SER A 168 4.84 11.63 5.25
N LEU A 169 5.84 11.00 4.63
CA LEU A 169 5.93 10.96 3.18
C LEU A 169 4.72 10.22 2.55
N TYR A 170 4.26 9.15 3.18
CA TYR A 170 3.33 8.18 2.59
C TYR A 170 1.87 8.37 3.01
N TYR A 171 1.62 8.85 4.23
CA TYR A 171 0.26 8.88 4.78
C TYR A 171 -0.74 9.70 3.96
N PRO A 172 -0.36 10.83 3.32
CA PRO A 172 -1.29 11.54 2.44
C PRO A 172 -1.74 10.73 1.22
N GLY A 173 -0.82 9.97 0.60
CA GLY A 173 -1.14 9.07 -0.51
C GLY A 173 -2.01 7.89 -0.06
N GLU A 174 -1.69 7.27 1.08
CA GLU A 174 -2.50 6.20 1.70
C GLU A 174 -3.92 6.69 2.01
N ALA A 175 -4.06 7.90 2.54
CA ALA A 175 -5.36 8.52 2.83
C ALA A 175 -6.17 8.79 1.55
N ALA A 176 -5.53 9.39 0.54
CA ALA A 176 -6.17 9.65 -0.75
C ALA A 176 -6.66 8.37 -1.43
N LEU A 177 -5.86 7.29 -1.39
CA LEU A 177 -6.27 5.97 -1.88
C LEU A 177 -7.48 5.44 -1.12
N GLY A 178 -7.46 5.51 0.22
CA GLY A 178 -8.55 5.07 1.07
C GLY A 178 -9.86 5.82 0.80
N LEU A 179 -9.81 7.15 0.69
CA LEU A 179 -10.96 7.99 0.35
C LEU A 179 -11.52 7.64 -1.03
N THR A 180 -10.65 7.48 -2.03
CA THR A 180 -11.09 7.11 -3.39
C THR A 180 -11.80 5.75 -3.39
N ARG A 181 -11.31 4.77 -2.63
CA ARG A 181 -11.97 3.47 -2.51
C ARG A 181 -13.28 3.54 -1.73
N LEU A 182 -13.38 4.43 -0.74
CA LEU A 182 -14.60 4.64 0.04
C LEU A 182 -15.75 5.19 -0.83
N TYR A 183 -15.44 6.00 -1.84
CA TYR A 183 -16.44 6.48 -2.78
C TYR A 183 -17.26 5.36 -3.45
N ALA A 184 -16.65 4.21 -3.68
CA ALA A 184 -17.35 3.06 -4.25
C ALA A 184 -18.41 2.44 -3.29
N VAL A 185 -18.40 2.82 -2.00
CA VAL A 185 -19.31 2.29 -0.97
C VAL A 185 -20.57 3.15 -0.84
N ASP A 186 -20.41 4.48 -0.73
CA ASP A 186 -21.52 5.39 -0.42
C ASP A 186 -21.70 6.53 -1.43
N ALA A 187 -20.84 6.59 -2.47
CA ALA A 187 -20.85 7.59 -3.54
C ALA A 187 -20.84 9.06 -3.05
N ASN A 188 -20.33 9.32 -1.84
CA ASN A 188 -20.20 10.69 -1.34
C ASN A 188 -19.05 11.41 -2.07
N PRO A 189 -19.31 12.52 -2.81
CA PRO A 189 -18.30 13.22 -3.59
C PRO A 189 -17.18 13.86 -2.75
N ASP A 190 -17.42 14.14 -1.48
CA ASP A 190 -16.41 14.72 -0.57
C ASP A 190 -15.16 13.85 -0.47
N TRP A 191 -15.32 12.52 -0.64
CA TRP A 191 -14.18 11.60 -0.62
C TRP A 191 -13.24 11.82 -1.80
N LEU A 192 -13.80 11.99 -3.00
CA LEU A 192 -13.01 12.26 -4.22
C LEU A 192 -12.38 13.65 -4.17
N ASP A 193 -13.13 14.66 -3.73
CA ASP A 193 -12.63 16.03 -3.56
C ASP A 193 -11.45 16.06 -2.57
N GLY A 194 -11.59 15.42 -1.41
CA GLY A 194 -10.51 15.32 -0.42
C GLY A 194 -9.27 14.60 -0.94
N ALA A 195 -9.46 13.50 -1.69
CA ALA A 195 -8.37 12.75 -2.30
C ALA A 195 -7.63 13.59 -3.36
N GLU A 196 -8.36 14.27 -4.25
CA GLU A 196 -7.76 15.10 -5.30
C GLU A 196 -7.03 16.31 -4.73
N ARG A 197 -7.63 17.02 -3.77
CA ARG A 197 -6.97 18.13 -3.07
C ARG A 197 -5.67 17.72 -2.42
N ALA A 198 -5.60 16.53 -1.81
CA ALA A 198 -4.37 16.02 -1.20
C ALA A 198 -3.27 15.77 -2.24
N LEU A 199 -3.59 15.12 -3.35
CA LEU A 199 -2.63 14.84 -4.42
C LEU A 199 -2.14 16.12 -5.10
N LEU A 200 -3.02 17.08 -5.32
CA LEU A 200 -2.67 18.40 -5.85
C LEU A 200 -1.81 19.23 -4.87
N HIS A 201 -2.07 19.12 -3.56
CA HIS A 201 -1.20 19.71 -2.54
C HIS A 201 0.22 19.13 -2.62
N LEU A 202 0.36 17.80 -2.69
CA LEU A 202 1.66 17.14 -2.84
C LEU A 202 2.37 17.58 -4.14
N ALA A 203 1.63 17.69 -5.24
CA ALA A 203 2.15 18.17 -6.52
C ALA A 203 2.73 19.58 -6.42
N ARG A 204 1.97 20.51 -5.83
CA ARG A 204 2.42 21.90 -5.62
C ARG A 204 3.63 21.97 -4.70
N LYS A 205 3.60 21.28 -3.55
CA LYS A 205 4.68 21.24 -2.55
C LYS A 205 5.99 20.73 -3.17
N ARG A 206 5.96 19.62 -3.92
CA ARG A 206 7.14 19.02 -4.53
C ARG A 206 7.69 19.86 -5.68
N ARG A 207 6.83 20.43 -6.52
CA ARG A 207 7.24 21.36 -7.59
C ARG A 207 7.91 22.60 -7.02
N HIS A 208 7.35 23.19 -5.97
CA HIS A 208 7.90 24.40 -5.34
C HIS A 208 9.23 24.13 -4.63
N SER A 209 9.37 23.01 -3.94
CA SER A 209 10.59 22.67 -3.20
C SER A 209 11.74 22.19 -4.09
N GLY A 210 11.45 21.79 -5.33
CA GLY A 210 12.39 21.11 -6.22
C GLY A 210 12.83 19.72 -5.73
N ARG A 211 12.18 19.18 -4.67
CA ARG A 211 12.46 17.87 -4.10
C ARG A 211 11.25 16.96 -4.30
N CYS A 212 11.50 15.82 -4.91
CA CYS A 212 10.49 14.80 -5.10
C CYS A 212 11.01 13.48 -4.53
N GLU A 213 10.35 12.97 -3.49
CA GLU A 213 10.65 11.67 -2.91
C GLU A 213 9.88 10.56 -3.64
N PRO A 214 10.37 9.30 -3.61
CA PRO A 214 9.74 8.16 -4.27
C PRO A 214 8.48 7.69 -3.51
N ASP A 215 7.40 8.42 -3.67
CA ASP A 215 6.10 8.21 -3.00
C ASP A 215 5.18 7.34 -3.88
N HIS A 216 5.24 6.05 -3.69
CA HIS A 216 4.40 5.10 -4.43
C HIS A 216 2.92 5.18 -4.06
N TRP A 217 2.57 5.56 -2.82
CA TRP A 217 1.18 5.69 -2.41
C TRP A 217 0.47 6.83 -3.13
N ALA A 218 1.17 7.96 -3.36
CA ALA A 218 0.63 9.02 -4.18
C ALA A 218 0.37 8.55 -5.63
N LEU A 219 1.20 7.66 -6.18
CA LEU A 219 1.01 7.09 -7.52
C LEU A 219 -0.17 6.13 -7.58
N LEU A 220 -0.31 5.23 -6.59
CA LEU A 220 -1.45 4.33 -6.47
C LEU A 220 -2.77 5.09 -6.26
N ALA A 221 -2.74 6.15 -5.44
CA ALA A 221 -3.91 7.01 -5.25
C ALA A 221 -4.28 7.77 -6.53
N THR A 222 -3.30 8.23 -7.30
CA THR A 222 -3.53 8.89 -8.60
C THR A 222 -4.18 7.93 -9.58
N GLU A 223 -3.70 6.69 -9.66
CA GLU A 223 -4.29 5.66 -10.54
C GLU A 223 -5.74 5.35 -10.12
N ALA A 224 -6.00 5.14 -8.83
CA ALA A 224 -7.34 4.86 -8.33
C ALA A 224 -8.31 6.03 -8.55
N LEU A 225 -7.85 7.28 -8.40
CA LEU A 225 -8.64 8.49 -8.60
C LEU A 225 -8.87 8.80 -10.07
N TRP A 226 -8.05 8.29 -11.00
CA TRP A 226 -8.00 8.68 -12.41
C TRP A 226 -9.37 8.73 -13.12
N PRO A 227 -10.30 7.77 -12.93
CA PRO A 227 -11.61 7.82 -13.57
C PRO A 227 -12.43 9.06 -13.21
N TYR A 228 -12.21 9.62 -12.03
CA TYR A 228 -12.97 10.71 -11.42
C TYR A 228 -12.22 12.05 -11.43
N ALA A 229 -10.90 12.03 -11.69
CA ALA A 229 -10.03 13.19 -11.55
C ALA A 229 -10.43 14.35 -12.48
N MET A 230 -10.49 15.56 -11.93
CA MET A 230 -10.74 16.81 -12.65
C MET A 230 -9.44 17.42 -13.18
N GLU A 231 -8.37 17.41 -12.38
CA GLU A 231 -7.08 18.04 -12.66
C GLU A 231 -6.04 17.04 -13.21
N ARG A 232 -6.45 16.20 -14.18
CA ARG A 232 -5.67 15.07 -14.71
C ARG A 232 -4.24 15.43 -15.13
N GLN A 233 -4.07 16.60 -15.80
CA GLN A 233 -2.74 16.99 -16.26
C GLN A 233 -1.78 17.25 -15.09
N GLN A 234 -2.23 17.96 -14.04
CA GLN A 234 -1.41 18.22 -12.87
C GLN A 234 -1.05 16.93 -12.13
N LEU A 235 -1.97 15.97 -12.07
CA LEU A 235 -1.74 14.66 -11.46
C LEU A 235 -0.74 13.81 -12.24
N VAL A 236 -0.82 13.81 -13.59
CA VAL A 236 0.16 13.09 -14.44
C VAL A 236 1.54 13.74 -14.34
N ASP A 237 1.63 15.07 -14.40
CA ASP A 237 2.91 15.78 -14.24
C ASP A 237 3.57 15.43 -12.90
N HIS A 238 2.78 15.40 -11.83
CA HIS A 238 3.25 14.99 -10.51
C HIS A 238 3.71 13.53 -10.48
N ALA A 239 2.92 12.62 -11.07
CA ALA A 239 3.27 11.22 -11.14
C ALA A 239 4.58 10.98 -11.91
N LEU A 240 4.78 11.70 -13.02
CA LEU A 240 6.02 11.62 -13.81
C LEU A 240 7.23 12.14 -13.02
N MET A 241 7.11 13.23 -12.25
CA MET A 241 8.18 13.70 -11.37
C MET A 241 8.61 12.62 -10.37
N ILE A 242 7.66 11.89 -9.78
CA ILE A 242 7.96 10.80 -8.85
C ILE A 242 8.65 9.64 -9.57
N VAL A 243 8.14 9.26 -10.75
CA VAL A 243 8.73 8.18 -11.58
C VAL A 243 10.16 8.51 -11.98
N ASP A 244 10.43 9.74 -12.41
CA ASP A 244 11.78 10.18 -12.77
C ASP A 244 12.76 10.02 -11.60
N THR A 245 12.32 10.36 -10.38
CA THR A 245 13.11 10.14 -9.16
C THR A 245 13.40 8.66 -8.91
N MET A 246 12.38 7.80 -9.11
CA MET A 246 12.54 6.35 -8.94
C MET A 246 13.48 5.74 -9.98
N LEU A 247 13.36 6.16 -11.24
CA LEU A 247 14.23 5.71 -12.33
C LEU A 247 15.67 6.15 -12.15
N ALA A 248 15.91 7.37 -11.65
CA ALA A 248 17.25 7.90 -11.38
C ALA A 248 18.01 7.14 -10.29
N GLU A 249 17.32 6.35 -9.47
CA GLU A 249 17.93 5.51 -8.42
C GLU A 249 18.07 4.03 -8.83
N GLN A 250 17.66 3.65 -10.05
CA GLN A 250 17.79 2.26 -10.47
C GLN A 250 19.25 1.84 -10.57
N GLN A 251 19.55 0.68 -10.00
CA GLN A 251 20.88 0.07 -9.99
C GLN A 251 21.06 -0.89 -11.18
N PRO A 252 22.28 -1.18 -11.60
CA PRO A 252 22.55 -2.22 -12.61
C PRO A 252 21.99 -3.60 -12.26
N SER A 253 21.83 -3.89 -10.96
CA SER A 253 21.19 -5.12 -10.45
C SER A 253 19.70 -5.20 -10.73
N GLY A 254 19.05 -4.11 -11.09
CA GLY A 254 17.59 -3.96 -11.20
C GLY A 254 16.93 -3.38 -9.96
N ALA A 255 17.63 -3.25 -8.82
CA ALA A 255 17.07 -2.58 -7.64
C ALA A 255 16.67 -1.13 -7.97
N LEU A 256 15.47 -0.73 -7.57
CA LEU A 256 14.96 0.65 -7.76
C LEU A 256 15.32 1.57 -6.59
N SER A 257 16.33 1.22 -5.80
CA SER A 257 16.78 2.02 -4.66
C SER A 257 18.28 1.91 -4.47
N ARG A 258 18.93 3.00 -4.07
CA ARG A 258 20.38 3.03 -3.80
C ARG A 258 20.82 2.04 -2.70
N CYS A 259 19.94 1.74 -1.75
CA CYS A 259 20.26 0.80 -0.69
C CYS A 259 20.13 -0.69 -1.09
N GLY A 260 19.59 -0.99 -2.29
CA GLY A 260 19.42 -2.35 -2.78
C GLY A 260 18.46 -3.23 -1.97
N ARG A 261 17.63 -2.64 -1.08
CA ARG A 261 16.65 -3.41 -0.31
C ARG A 261 15.44 -3.78 -1.16
N THR A 262 14.81 -4.91 -0.82
CA THR A 262 13.66 -5.44 -1.55
C THR A 262 12.45 -4.51 -1.44
N THR A 263 12.05 -4.10 -0.23
CA THR A 263 10.84 -3.30 -0.03
C THR A 263 10.88 -1.94 -0.74
N PRO A 264 11.95 -1.14 -0.68
CA PRO A 264 12.02 0.08 -1.49
C PRO A 264 11.91 -0.19 -3.00
N THR A 265 12.36 -1.36 -3.48
CA THR A 265 12.22 -1.74 -4.89
C THR A 265 10.77 -2.14 -5.20
N THR A 266 10.12 -2.96 -4.35
CA THR A 266 8.73 -3.39 -4.59
C THR A 266 7.73 -2.24 -4.49
N THR A 267 7.89 -1.33 -3.52
CA THR A 267 7.04 -0.14 -3.42
C THR A 267 7.15 0.75 -4.65
N ARG A 268 8.36 0.96 -5.16
CA ARG A 268 8.56 1.73 -6.39
C ARG A 268 7.99 1.02 -7.63
N LEU A 269 8.11 -0.32 -7.69
CA LEU A 269 7.44 -1.13 -8.71
C LEU A 269 5.93 -0.90 -8.72
N GLU A 270 5.26 -0.97 -7.56
CA GLU A 270 3.81 -0.71 -7.45
C GLU A 270 3.47 0.65 -8.07
N GLY A 271 4.14 1.71 -7.63
CA GLY A 271 3.88 3.06 -8.12
C GLY A 271 4.15 3.23 -9.61
N MET A 272 5.28 2.71 -10.11
CA MET A 272 5.63 2.80 -11.55
C MET A 272 4.65 2.01 -12.43
N LEU A 273 4.13 0.88 -11.95
CA LEU A 273 3.12 0.09 -12.65
C LEU A 273 1.78 0.83 -12.72
N ALA A 274 1.37 1.49 -11.64
CA ALA A 274 0.19 2.34 -11.61
C ALA A 274 0.29 3.48 -12.64
N VAL A 275 1.44 4.17 -12.70
CA VAL A 275 1.65 5.24 -13.69
C VAL A 275 1.66 4.70 -15.11
N ARG A 276 2.30 3.55 -15.36
CA ARG A 276 2.28 2.92 -16.70
C ARG A 276 0.86 2.72 -17.22
N ALA A 277 -0.10 2.36 -16.34
CA ALA A 277 -1.49 2.17 -16.71
C ALA A 277 -2.20 3.48 -17.12
N LEU A 278 -1.71 4.65 -16.68
CA LEU A 278 -2.27 5.96 -16.97
C LEU A 278 -1.76 6.58 -18.27
N LEU A 279 -0.58 6.14 -18.73
CA LEU A 279 0.09 6.78 -19.84
C LEU A 279 -0.48 6.31 -21.19
N PRO A 280 -0.69 7.23 -22.14
CA PRO A 280 -1.13 6.87 -23.48
C PRO A 280 -0.07 6.05 -24.22
N PRO A 281 -0.48 5.21 -25.19
CA PRO A 281 0.45 4.50 -26.04
C PRO A 281 1.48 5.44 -26.69
N GLY A 282 2.77 5.04 -26.65
CA GLY A 282 3.86 5.82 -27.23
C GLY A 282 4.40 6.98 -26.40
N HIS A 283 3.87 7.22 -25.21
CA HIS A 283 4.41 8.22 -24.30
C HIS A 283 5.90 7.95 -23.99
N ALA A 284 6.74 9.01 -23.93
CA ALA A 284 8.19 8.86 -23.75
C ALA A 284 8.57 8.08 -22.47
N ALA A 285 7.86 8.32 -21.36
CA ALA A 285 8.08 7.63 -20.10
C ALA A 285 7.75 6.12 -20.18
N THR A 286 6.81 5.71 -21.05
CA THR A 286 6.46 4.30 -21.24
C THR A 286 7.69 3.47 -21.64
N ARG A 287 8.51 3.96 -22.56
CA ARG A 287 9.74 3.26 -22.98
C ARG A 287 10.77 3.12 -21.87
N ALA A 288 10.86 4.11 -20.97
CA ALA A 288 11.76 4.03 -19.80
C ALA A 288 11.25 2.98 -18.79
N LEU A 289 9.95 2.97 -18.54
CA LEU A 289 9.29 1.99 -17.67
C LEU A 289 9.43 0.56 -18.22
N GLU A 290 9.21 0.35 -19.53
CA GLU A 290 9.36 -0.95 -20.19
C GLU A 290 10.78 -1.53 -20.08
N ARG A 291 11.81 -0.71 -19.97
CA ARG A 291 13.18 -1.16 -19.72
C ARG A 291 13.45 -1.44 -18.24
N ALA A 292 12.94 -0.60 -17.36
CA ALA A 292 13.24 -0.65 -15.93
C ALA A 292 12.49 -1.75 -15.19
N LEU A 293 11.17 -1.89 -15.46
CA LEU A 293 10.29 -2.77 -14.72
C LEU A 293 10.68 -4.26 -14.77
N PRO A 294 11.03 -4.87 -15.94
CA PRO A 294 11.43 -6.28 -15.97
C PRO A 294 12.65 -6.59 -15.10
N GLN A 295 13.64 -5.68 -15.08
CA GLN A 295 14.84 -5.83 -14.28
C GLN A 295 14.51 -5.78 -12.77
N ALA A 296 13.62 -4.87 -12.37
CA ALA A 296 13.20 -4.73 -11.00
C ALA A 296 12.35 -5.93 -10.53
N ILE A 297 11.48 -6.48 -11.38
CA ILE A 297 10.76 -7.73 -11.07
C ILE A 297 11.76 -8.87 -10.85
N ALA A 298 12.70 -9.07 -11.76
CA ALA A 298 13.72 -10.13 -11.64
C ALA A 298 14.55 -9.96 -10.36
N TYR A 299 14.87 -8.72 -9.98
CA TYR A 299 15.57 -8.42 -8.74
C TYR A 299 14.75 -8.82 -7.50
N THR A 300 13.47 -8.46 -7.45
CA THR A 300 12.64 -8.74 -6.28
C THR A 300 12.36 -10.23 -6.07
N LEU A 301 12.28 -11.02 -7.14
CA LEU A 301 12.12 -12.46 -7.07
C LEU A 301 13.32 -13.17 -6.40
N GLN A 302 14.52 -12.60 -6.47
CA GLN A 302 15.72 -13.17 -5.80
C GLN A 302 15.62 -13.11 -4.27
N ALA A 303 14.73 -12.28 -3.72
CA ALA A 303 14.52 -12.17 -2.28
C ALA A 303 13.46 -13.15 -1.74
N CYS A 304 12.87 -14.00 -2.59
CA CYS A 304 11.89 -15.00 -2.16
C CYS A 304 12.59 -16.14 -1.41
N VAL A 305 12.03 -16.51 -0.27
CA VAL A 305 12.45 -17.72 0.47
C VAL A 305 11.82 -18.94 -0.21
N SER A 306 12.66 -19.80 -0.79
CA SER A 306 12.21 -20.94 -1.59
C SER A 306 11.85 -22.19 -0.78
N SER A 307 12.30 -22.30 0.47
CA SER A 307 12.13 -23.54 1.27
C SER A 307 12.19 -23.27 2.78
N GLY A 308 11.83 -24.27 3.58
CA GLY A 308 11.88 -24.22 5.04
C GLY A 308 10.61 -23.61 5.65
N ALA A 309 10.66 -23.30 6.95
CA ALA A 309 9.50 -22.85 7.73
C ALA A 309 8.90 -21.52 7.24
N HIS A 310 9.67 -20.71 6.52
CA HIS A 310 9.26 -19.43 5.98
C HIS A 310 9.21 -19.41 4.46
N ALA A 311 9.04 -20.57 3.80
CA ALA A 311 8.86 -20.62 2.36
C ALA A 311 7.73 -19.67 1.90
N GLY A 312 7.98 -18.90 0.86
CA GLY A 312 7.09 -17.85 0.37
C GLY A 312 7.32 -16.47 1.01
N ALA A 313 8.04 -16.36 2.11
CA ALA A 313 8.40 -15.06 2.67
C ALA A 313 9.28 -14.26 1.68
N VAL A 314 9.26 -12.94 1.85
CA VAL A 314 10.14 -12.03 1.13
C VAL A 314 11.15 -11.43 2.09
N GLN A 315 12.43 -11.57 1.77
CA GLN A 315 13.54 -11.08 2.55
C GLN A 315 13.74 -9.57 2.38
N ARG A 316 14.36 -8.96 3.38
CA ARG A 316 14.75 -7.54 3.39
C ARG A 316 15.65 -7.16 2.21
N ALA A 317 16.55 -8.05 1.82
CA ALA A 317 17.41 -7.91 0.65
C ALA A 317 17.77 -9.30 0.09
N PRO A 318 18.15 -9.42 -1.19
CA PRO A 318 18.53 -10.70 -1.78
C PRO A 318 19.79 -11.34 -1.19
N SER A 319 20.67 -10.57 -0.56
CA SER A 319 21.90 -11.12 0.04
C SER A 319 22.46 -10.22 1.16
N ASN A 320 23.29 -10.84 2.04
CA ASN A 320 24.02 -10.13 3.10
C ASN A 320 25.09 -9.16 2.57
N ALA A 321 25.51 -9.28 1.32
CA ALA A 321 26.40 -8.31 0.68
C ALA A 321 25.70 -6.95 0.45
N ILE A 322 24.37 -6.96 0.34
CA ILE A 322 23.54 -5.75 0.17
C ILE A 322 23.14 -5.15 1.52
N ASP A 323 22.69 -6.00 2.44
CA ASP A 323 22.27 -5.58 3.79
C ASP A 323 22.61 -6.69 4.79
N SER A 324 23.31 -6.38 5.88
CA SER A 324 23.71 -7.36 6.90
C SER A 324 22.52 -8.06 7.59
N LYS A 325 21.32 -7.52 7.44
CA LYS A 325 20.06 -8.11 7.92
C LYS A 325 19.20 -8.64 6.76
N ALA A 326 19.82 -9.07 5.66
CA ALA A 326 19.09 -9.50 4.45
C ALA A 326 18.01 -10.55 4.76
N GLY A 327 18.29 -11.49 5.66
CA GLY A 327 17.34 -12.53 6.07
C GLY A 327 16.16 -12.08 6.94
N GLU A 328 16.06 -10.78 7.30
CA GLU A 328 14.88 -10.26 8.02
C GLU A 328 13.63 -10.43 7.16
N LEU A 329 12.54 -10.94 7.77
CA LEU A 329 11.24 -11.16 7.13
C LEU A 329 10.19 -10.31 7.83
N ARG A 330 9.30 -9.66 7.06
CA ARG A 330 8.19 -8.89 7.62
C ARG A 330 6.97 -8.97 6.71
N ILE A 331 5.79 -8.82 7.31
CA ILE A 331 4.51 -8.85 6.56
C ILE A 331 4.44 -7.76 5.48
N ASP A 332 4.99 -6.57 5.72
CA ASP A 332 5.01 -5.50 4.72
C ASP A 332 5.95 -5.80 3.54
N TYR A 333 6.97 -6.64 3.70
CA TYR A 333 7.82 -7.06 2.57
C TYR A 333 7.04 -7.96 1.61
N ALA A 334 6.30 -8.94 2.14
CA ALA A 334 5.44 -9.81 1.35
C ALA A 334 4.26 -9.02 0.73
N GLN A 335 3.62 -8.13 1.51
CA GLN A 335 2.55 -7.25 1.03
C GLN A 335 2.94 -6.51 -0.25
N HIS A 336 4.01 -5.72 -0.20
CA HIS A 336 4.45 -4.91 -1.34
C HIS A 336 4.94 -5.74 -2.51
N ALA A 337 5.61 -6.88 -2.25
CA ALA A 337 6.03 -7.78 -3.31
C ALA A 337 4.82 -8.38 -4.04
N MET A 338 3.83 -8.89 -3.30
CA MET A 338 2.60 -9.43 -3.88
C MET A 338 1.87 -8.39 -4.73
N SER A 339 1.64 -7.18 -4.19
CA SER A 339 0.95 -6.10 -4.92
C SER A 339 1.69 -5.73 -6.21
N ALA A 340 3.02 -5.60 -6.17
CA ALA A 340 3.83 -5.32 -7.34
C ALA A 340 3.76 -6.44 -8.40
N TRP A 341 3.90 -7.71 -7.98
CA TRP A 341 3.86 -8.85 -8.90
C TRP A 341 2.48 -9.04 -9.52
N MET A 342 1.42 -8.85 -8.76
CA MET A 342 0.04 -8.86 -9.26
C MET A 342 -0.18 -7.76 -10.30
N ALA A 343 0.21 -6.52 -9.99
CA ALA A 343 0.08 -5.39 -10.91
C ALA A 343 0.91 -5.60 -12.20
N TRP A 344 2.08 -6.22 -12.11
CA TRP A 344 2.87 -6.58 -13.29
C TRP A 344 2.16 -7.59 -14.17
N ARG A 345 1.55 -8.61 -13.58
CA ARG A 345 0.79 -9.64 -14.30
C ARG A 345 -0.44 -9.06 -15.02
N ASP A 346 -1.18 -8.16 -14.36
CA ASP A 346 -2.36 -7.50 -14.95
C ASP A 346 -1.99 -6.64 -16.15
N GLY A 347 -0.92 -5.86 -16.03
CA GLY A 347 -0.45 -5.01 -17.12
C GLY A 347 0.20 -5.76 -18.29
N ALA A 348 0.48 -7.05 -18.14
CA ALA A 348 0.96 -7.92 -19.20
C ALA A 348 -0.17 -8.61 -19.98
N THR A 349 -1.40 -8.60 -19.44
CA THR A 349 -2.59 -9.12 -20.11
C THR A 349 -3.21 -7.96 -20.93
N PRO A 350 -3.49 -8.13 -22.23
CA PRO A 350 -4.21 -7.10 -22.98
C PRO A 350 -5.56 -6.84 -22.31
N VAL A 351 -5.81 -5.59 -21.93
CA VAL A 351 -7.14 -5.18 -21.44
C VAL A 351 -8.12 -5.41 -22.59
N PRO A 352 -9.19 -6.19 -22.42
CA PRO A 352 -10.24 -6.26 -23.45
C PRO A 352 -10.75 -4.85 -23.67
N SER A 353 -10.73 -4.40 -24.91
CA SER A 353 -11.32 -3.13 -25.29
C SER A 353 -12.77 -3.11 -24.79
N ARG A 354 -13.05 -2.27 -23.79
CA ARG A 354 -14.44 -1.98 -23.43
C ARG A 354 -15.08 -1.26 -24.60
N GLY A 355 -15.94 -1.99 -25.35
CA GLY A 355 -16.79 -1.44 -26.38
C GLY A 355 -17.83 -0.48 -25.82
#